data_c70178a499b0efa81751b20e458d0b84
#
_entry.id   c70178a499b0efa81751b20e458d0b84
#
_cell.length_a   1.000
_cell.length_b   1.000
_cell.length_c   1.000
_cell.angle_alpha   90.00
_cell.angle_beta   90.00
_cell.angle_gamma   90.00
#
_symmetry.space_group_name_H-M   'P 1'
#
loop_
_entity.id
_entity.type
_entity.pdbx_description
1 polymer ?
#
loop_
_entity_poly.entity_id
_entity_poly.type
_entity_poly.pdbx_seq_one_letter_code
_entity_poly.pdbx_strand_id
1 'polypeptide(L)'
;MRPFFSRIIKPWLALTAAAIVAGASQQACTQDSAAKAPAAPAAVEVGKRENGVHVVELAVTEKGYEPSPVQLKKGEPVKLVVTRKTDMTCATELVMDEYKIDTKLPLNTPVEIAFTPSQSGTLRYGCAMGKMIAGTFVVE
;
A
#
# COMPACT_ATOMS: atom_id res chain seq x y z
N MET A 1 47.63 -3.41 -14.10
CA MET A 1 47.63 -3.04 -15.53
C MET A 1 46.38 -2.26 -15.83
N ARG A 2 46.53 -0.98 -16.08
CA ARG A 2 45.53 -0.07 -16.68
C ARG A 2 45.66 -0.18 -18.20
N PRO A 3 44.64 0.19 -19.03
CA PRO A 3 44.49 1.53 -19.55
C PRO A 3 43.00 2.00 -19.57
N PHE A 4 42.63 3.23 -19.28
CA PHE A 4 42.76 4.49 -20.03
C PHE A 4 42.18 4.46 -21.46
N PHE A 5 40.98 5.03 -21.63
CA PHE A 5 40.51 5.70 -22.86
C PHE A 5 39.55 6.81 -22.41
N SER A 6 39.92 8.04 -22.34
CA SER A 6 40.23 9.08 -23.32
C SER A 6 39.02 9.59 -24.11
N ARG A 7 38.55 10.73 -23.65
CA ARG A 7 38.07 11.97 -24.32
C ARG A 7 37.65 11.87 -25.79
N ILE A 8 36.47 12.37 -26.12
CA ILE A 8 36.30 13.27 -27.29
C ILE A 8 35.22 14.31 -26.93
N ILE A 9 35.68 15.54 -26.77
CA ILE A 9 34.94 16.80 -26.77
C ILE A 9 34.82 17.23 -28.22
N LYS A 10 33.62 17.58 -28.69
CA LYS A 10 33.48 18.39 -29.90
C LYS A 10 32.52 19.55 -29.62
N PRO A 11 33.02 20.80 -29.71
CA PRO A 11 32.15 21.96 -29.73
C PRO A 11 31.75 22.24 -31.19
N TRP A 12 30.48 22.53 -31.43
CA TRP A 12 30.09 23.23 -32.64
C TRP A 12 29.26 24.46 -32.26
N LEU A 13 29.97 25.58 -32.37
CA LEU A 13 29.38 26.89 -32.56
C LEU A 13 28.85 26.97 -34.00
N ALA A 14 27.63 27.45 -34.17
CA ALA A 14 27.24 28.21 -35.36
C ALA A 14 26.08 29.14 -34.97
N LEU A 15 26.39 30.43 -35.06
CA LEU A 15 25.44 31.57 -35.07
C LEU A 15 24.60 31.55 -36.35
N THR A 16 23.34 31.94 -36.27
CA THR A 16 22.62 32.87 -37.21
C THR A 16 21.28 33.21 -36.59
N ALA A 17 21.07 34.43 -36.16
CA ALA A 17 20.37 35.55 -36.80
C ALA A 17 18.84 35.38 -36.98
N ALA A 18 18.11 36.13 -36.14
CA ALA A 18 16.92 36.97 -36.31
C ALA A 18 15.85 36.57 -37.34
N ALA A 19 14.62 36.39 -36.84
CA ALA A 19 13.41 36.93 -37.46
C ALA A 19 12.29 37.10 -36.42
N ILE A 20 11.92 38.33 -36.23
CA ILE A 20 10.73 38.78 -35.44
C ILE A 20 9.51 38.51 -36.32
N VAL A 21 8.54 37.73 -35.85
CA VAL A 21 7.17 37.75 -36.35
C VAL A 21 6.24 37.81 -35.15
N ALA A 22 5.60 38.96 -35.01
CA ALA A 22 4.44 39.13 -34.14
C ALA A 22 3.27 38.34 -34.73
N GLY A 23 2.58 37.57 -33.89
CA GLY A 23 1.40 36.84 -34.34
C GLY A 23 0.64 36.18 -33.19
N ALA A 24 -0.40 36.88 -32.77
CA ALA A 24 -1.67 36.38 -32.26
C ALA A 24 -1.66 35.38 -31.09
N SER A 25 -2.17 35.93 -30.00
CA SER A 25 -2.84 35.27 -28.87
C SER A 25 -3.71 34.08 -29.30
N GLN A 26 -3.31 32.90 -28.90
CA GLN A 26 -4.25 31.79 -28.71
C GLN A 26 -4.16 31.33 -27.28
N GLN A 27 -5.11 31.80 -26.49
CA GLN A 27 -5.44 31.22 -25.19
C GLN A 27 -5.98 29.81 -25.43
N ALA A 28 -5.10 28.84 -25.40
CA ALA A 28 -5.50 27.45 -25.22
C ALA A 28 -5.88 27.28 -23.76
N CYS A 29 -7.17 27.26 -23.48
CA CYS A 29 -7.70 26.72 -22.22
C CYS A 29 -7.32 25.24 -22.16
N THR A 30 -6.19 24.93 -21.55
CA THR A 30 -5.95 23.60 -21.02
C THR A 30 -6.85 23.45 -19.80
N GLN A 31 -8.02 22.87 -20.01
CA GLN A 31 -8.80 22.27 -18.95
C GLN A 31 -7.99 21.07 -18.45
N ASP A 32 -7.21 21.31 -17.43
CA ASP A 32 -6.69 20.26 -16.55
C ASP A 32 -7.89 19.68 -15.81
N SER A 33 -8.61 18.79 -16.49
CA SER A 33 -9.50 17.84 -15.83
C SER A 33 -8.63 16.78 -15.15
N ALA A 34 -7.96 17.18 -14.10
CA ALA A 34 -7.51 16.25 -13.10
C ALA A 34 -8.74 15.60 -12.51
N ALA A 35 -9.18 14.49 -13.13
CA ALA A 35 -10.11 13.58 -12.53
C ALA A 35 -9.46 13.12 -11.21
N LYS A 36 -9.89 13.77 -10.11
CA LYS A 36 -9.55 13.37 -8.76
C LYS A 36 -10.07 11.95 -8.58
N ALA A 37 -9.21 10.97 -8.80
CA ALA A 37 -9.47 9.60 -8.41
C ALA A 37 -9.94 9.64 -6.93
N PRO A 38 -10.97 8.87 -6.55
CA PRO A 38 -11.39 8.79 -5.16
C PRO A 38 -10.15 8.43 -4.35
N ALA A 39 -9.77 9.29 -3.43
CA ALA A 39 -8.67 9.04 -2.54
C ALA A 39 -8.97 7.74 -1.81
N ALA A 40 -8.19 6.70 -2.06
CA ALA A 40 -8.22 5.51 -1.24
C ALA A 40 -8.05 5.97 0.22
N PRO A 41 -8.82 5.40 1.17
CA PRO A 41 -8.67 5.77 2.57
C PRO A 41 -7.20 5.64 2.96
N ALA A 42 -6.65 6.70 3.54
CA ALA A 42 -5.25 6.71 3.94
C ALA A 42 -5.00 5.54 4.90
N ALA A 43 -4.01 4.72 4.61
CA ALA A 43 -3.60 3.66 5.51
C ALA A 43 -3.09 4.27 6.81
N VAL A 44 -3.48 3.69 7.94
CA VAL A 44 -3.10 4.18 9.26
C VAL A 44 -1.99 3.30 9.81
N GLU A 45 -0.92 3.92 10.28
CA GLU A 45 0.09 3.21 11.05
C GLU A 45 -0.51 2.90 12.43
N VAL A 46 -0.87 1.65 12.65
CA VAL A 46 -1.51 1.18 13.88
C VAL A 46 -0.65 0.11 14.52
N GLY A 47 -0.67 0.04 15.84
CA GLY A 47 0.05 -0.97 16.58
C GLY A 47 1.27 -0.45 17.30
N LYS A 48 1.97 -1.37 17.94
CA LYS A 48 3.17 -1.11 18.74
C LYS A 48 4.34 -1.92 18.18
N ARG A 49 5.54 -1.40 18.29
CA ARG A 49 6.76 -2.18 18.01
C ARG A 49 7.34 -2.71 19.29
N GLU A 50 7.37 -4.02 19.41
CA GLU A 50 7.93 -4.72 20.57
C GLU A 50 9.03 -5.67 20.10
N ASN A 51 10.25 -5.47 20.59
CA ASN A 51 11.41 -6.31 20.26
C ASN A 51 11.65 -6.49 18.74
N GLY A 52 11.38 -5.45 17.94
CA GLY A 52 11.54 -5.53 16.48
C GLY A 52 10.37 -6.21 15.74
N VAL A 53 9.29 -6.53 16.43
CA VAL A 53 8.05 -7.06 15.86
C VAL A 53 6.98 -5.99 15.89
N HIS A 54 6.30 -5.77 14.77
CA HIS A 54 5.17 -4.86 14.70
C HIS A 54 3.89 -5.59 15.14
N VAL A 55 3.41 -5.28 16.33
CA VAL A 55 2.18 -5.86 16.89
C VAL A 55 0.99 -5.01 16.50
N VAL A 56 0.06 -5.58 15.77
CA VAL A 56 -1.17 -4.92 15.29
C VAL A 56 -2.39 -5.61 15.87
N GLU A 57 -3.23 -4.84 16.55
CA GLU A 57 -4.50 -5.34 17.08
C GLU A 57 -5.63 -5.07 16.08
N LEU A 58 -6.36 -6.11 15.70
CA LEU A 58 -7.53 -6.04 14.84
C LEU A 58 -8.78 -6.52 15.57
N ALA A 59 -9.85 -5.77 15.47
CA ALA A 59 -11.16 -6.20 15.89
C ALA A 59 -12.01 -6.60 14.67
N VAL A 60 -12.73 -7.71 14.77
CA VAL A 60 -13.74 -8.08 13.78
C VAL A 60 -15.09 -7.67 14.31
N THR A 61 -15.72 -6.72 13.63
CA THR A 61 -17.01 -6.13 13.97
C THR A 61 -18.04 -6.44 12.87
N GLU A 62 -19.25 -5.94 13.00
CA GLU A 62 -20.26 -6.01 11.94
C GLU A 62 -19.84 -5.25 10.66
N LYS A 63 -18.97 -4.25 10.82
CA LYS A 63 -18.42 -3.46 9.70
C LYS A 63 -17.24 -4.12 9.00
N GLY A 64 -16.67 -5.15 9.63
CA GLY A 64 -15.52 -5.87 9.12
C GLY A 64 -14.32 -5.83 10.06
N TYR A 65 -13.13 -5.86 9.47
CA TYR A 65 -11.88 -5.79 10.22
C TYR A 65 -11.51 -4.33 10.47
N GLU A 66 -11.34 -3.97 11.72
CA GLU A 66 -10.99 -2.62 12.16
C GLU A 66 -9.73 -2.62 13.04
N PRO A 67 -8.79 -1.71 12.79
CA PRO A 67 -8.73 -0.72 11.72
C PRO A 67 -8.38 -1.32 10.35
N SER A 68 -8.84 -0.69 9.28
CA SER A 68 -8.47 -1.03 7.90
C SER A 68 -8.63 0.21 7.03
N PRO A 69 -7.67 0.53 6.14
CA PRO A 69 -6.41 -0.17 5.89
C PRO A 69 -5.33 0.11 6.96
N VAL A 70 -4.44 -0.85 7.17
CA VAL A 70 -3.29 -0.72 8.07
C VAL A 70 -2.00 -0.66 7.28
N GLN A 71 -1.09 0.24 7.69
CA GLN A 71 0.22 0.38 7.08
C GLN A 71 1.23 -0.57 7.74
N LEU A 72 1.97 -1.31 6.92
CA LEU A 72 3.03 -2.22 7.34
C LEU A 72 4.32 -1.92 6.57
N LYS A 73 5.44 -2.41 7.08
CA LYS A 73 6.74 -2.31 6.40
C LYS A 73 7.18 -3.66 5.84
N LYS A 74 7.69 -3.62 4.61
CA LYS A 74 8.27 -4.80 3.98
C LYS A 74 9.45 -5.32 4.79
N GLY A 75 9.48 -6.63 5.01
CA GLY A 75 10.55 -7.29 5.75
C GLY A 75 10.48 -7.14 7.28
N GLU A 76 9.53 -6.36 7.80
CA GLU A 76 9.31 -6.25 9.25
C GLU A 76 8.41 -7.40 9.72
N PRO A 77 8.81 -8.18 10.73
CA PRO A 77 7.93 -9.19 11.29
C PRO A 77 6.68 -8.55 11.90
N VAL A 78 5.53 -9.09 11.55
CA VAL A 78 4.23 -8.60 12.02
C VAL A 78 3.55 -9.69 12.85
N LYS A 79 3.00 -9.30 13.99
CA LYS A 79 2.15 -10.12 14.83
C LYS A 79 0.76 -9.48 14.87
N LEU A 80 -0.20 -10.11 14.23
CA LEU A 80 -1.60 -9.69 14.33
C LEU A 80 -2.23 -10.32 15.55
N VAL A 81 -2.92 -9.52 16.34
CA VAL A 81 -3.79 -9.99 17.42
C VAL A 81 -5.22 -9.71 17.00
N VAL A 82 -5.92 -10.73 16.52
CA VAL A 82 -7.25 -10.58 15.96
C VAL A 82 -8.30 -11.05 16.95
N THR A 83 -9.25 -10.19 17.28
CA THR A 83 -10.35 -10.53 18.20
C THR A 83 -11.70 -10.33 17.52
N ARG A 84 -12.47 -11.40 17.36
CA ARG A 84 -13.86 -11.29 16.89
C ARG A 84 -14.78 -10.83 18.00
N LYS A 85 -15.42 -9.67 17.81
CA LYS A 85 -16.27 -9.00 18.80
C LYS A 85 -17.76 -9.27 18.66
N THR A 86 -18.17 -9.83 17.51
CA THR A 86 -19.57 -10.09 17.19
C THR A 86 -19.75 -11.47 16.56
N ASP A 87 -20.89 -12.08 16.77
CA ASP A 87 -21.33 -13.30 16.07
C ASP A 87 -22.15 -12.98 14.80
N MET A 88 -22.55 -11.72 14.63
CA MET A 88 -23.29 -11.24 13.48
C MET A 88 -22.39 -10.90 12.27
N THR A 89 -21.38 -11.70 12.06
CA THR A 89 -20.45 -11.54 10.93
C THR A 89 -20.09 -12.89 10.31
N CYS A 90 -19.91 -12.91 8.99
CA CYS A 90 -19.38 -14.10 8.31
C CYS A 90 -17.87 -14.26 8.49
N ALA A 91 -17.17 -13.27 9.07
CA ALA A 91 -15.74 -13.32 9.32
C ALA A 91 -15.40 -14.18 10.54
N THR A 92 -15.69 -15.47 10.45
CA THR A 92 -15.38 -16.48 11.47
C THR A 92 -13.95 -16.99 11.39
N GLU A 93 -13.24 -16.60 10.35
CA GLU A 93 -11.85 -16.97 10.07
C GLU A 93 -11.16 -15.82 9.33
N LEU A 94 -9.84 -15.77 9.41
CA LEU A 94 -8.99 -14.85 8.65
C LEU A 94 -8.17 -15.64 7.64
N VAL A 95 -8.33 -15.30 6.37
CA VAL A 95 -7.62 -15.92 5.25
C VAL A 95 -6.72 -14.90 4.57
N MET A 96 -5.46 -15.25 4.38
CA MET A 96 -4.49 -14.55 3.54
C MET A 96 -3.85 -15.53 2.57
N ASP A 97 -4.29 -15.54 1.34
CA ASP A 97 -3.86 -16.52 0.33
C ASP A 97 -2.36 -16.40 0.04
N GLU A 98 -1.82 -15.19 -0.01
CA GLU A 98 -0.42 -14.92 -0.31
C GLU A 98 0.55 -15.55 0.70
N TYR A 99 0.11 -15.69 1.95
CA TYR A 99 0.90 -16.29 3.04
C TYR A 99 0.39 -17.67 3.45
N LYS A 100 -0.63 -18.20 2.76
CA LYS A 100 -1.27 -19.50 3.09
C LYS A 100 -1.74 -19.55 4.54
N ILE A 101 -2.23 -18.44 5.04
CA ILE A 101 -2.79 -18.31 6.37
C ILE A 101 -4.29 -18.51 6.28
N ASP A 102 -4.78 -19.44 7.07
CA ASP A 102 -6.20 -19.69 7.29
C ASP A 102 -6.38 -20.00 8.78
N THR A 103 -6.95 -19.05 9.51
CA THR A 103 -7.03 -19.13 10.96
C THR A 103 -8.44 -18.81 11.44
N LYS A 104 -9.03 -19.70 12.19
CA LYS A 104 -10.35 -19.52 12.81
C LYS A 104 -10.29 -18.48 13.92
N LEU A 105 -11.34 -17.67 13.99
CA LEU A 105 -11.51 -16.59 14.97
C LEU A 105 -12.65 -16.91 15.92
N PRO A 106 -12.39 -17.57 17.05
CA PRO A 106 -13.41 -17.79 18.07
C PRO A 106 -13.95 -16.45 18.60
N LEU A 107 -15.21 -16.44 19.00
CA LEU A 107 -15.85 -15.23 19.54
C LEU A 107 -15.16 -14.78 20.84
N ASN A 108 -14.86 -13.49 20.93
CA ASN A 108 -14.23 -12.85 22.09
C ASN A 108 -12.90 -13.46 22.55
N THR A 109 -12.23 -14.23 21.68
CA THR A 109 -10.92 -14.83 21.96
C THR A 109 -9.89 -14.20 21.05
N PRO A 110 -8.81 -13.57 21.57
CA PRO A 110 -7.73 -13.06 20.76
C PRO A 110 -6.95 -14.22 20.11
N VAL A 111 -6.69 -14.12 18.84
CA VAL A 111 -5.90 -15.07 18.05
C VAL A 111 -4.67 -14.37 17.50
N GLU A 112 -3.50 -14.94 17.73
CA GLU A 112 -2.24 -14.41 17.26
C GLU A 112 -1.85 -15.04 15.93
N ILE A 113 -1.54 -14.21 14.95
CA ILE A 113 -1.11 -14.60 13.60
C ILE A 113 0.19 -13.87 13.29
N ALA A 114 1.26 -14.61 13.02
CA ALA A 114 2.56 -14.03 12.71
C ALA A 114 2.89 -14.23 11.23
N PHE A 115 3.35 -13.16 10.57
CA PHE A 115 3.87 -13.21 9.20
C PHE A 115 4.85 -12.07 8.96
N THR A 116 5.58 -12.14 7.84
CA THR A 116 6.51 -11.09 7.42
C THR A 116 6.18 -10.70 5.98
N PRO A 117 5.75 -9.44 5.74
CA PRO A 117 5.47 -8.98 4.39
C PRO A 117 6.72 -9.06 3.51
N SER A 118 6.68 -9.85 2.45
CA SER A 118 7.81 -10.04 1.52
C SER A 118 7.76 -9.12 0.31
N GLN A 119 6.61 -8.53 0.02
CA GLN A 119 6.39 -7.67 -1.15
C GLN A 119 5.72 -6.38 -0.72
N SER A 120 6.08 -5.26 -1.38
CA SER A 120 5.39 -3.99 -1.22
C SER A 120 4.12 -3.97 -2.05
N GLY A 121 3.13 -3.21 -1.63
CA GLY A 121 1.85 -3.07 -2.29
C GLY A 121 0.66 -3.33 -1.38
N THR A 122 -0.47 -3.65 -1.98
CA THR A 122 -1.72 -3.89 -1.26
C THR A 122 -1.91 -5.38 -1.03
N LEU A 123 -1.93 -5.79 0.24
CA LEU A 123 -2.21 -7.15 0.67
C LEU A 123 -3.64 -7.23 1.20
N ARG A 124 -4.46 -8.07 0.61
CA ARG A 124 -5.85 -8.27 1.04
C ARG A 124 -5.98 -9.51 1.91
N TYR A 125 -6.78 -9.37 2.96
CA TYR A 125 -7.17 -10.48 3.82
C TYR A 125 -8.67 -10.42 4.07
N GLY A 126 -9.28 -11.51 4.49
CA GLY A 126 -10.71 -11.52 4.74
C GLY A 126 -11.24 -12.88 5.14
N CYS A 127 -12.57 -13.03 5.14
CA CYS A 127 -13.22 -14.31 5.40
C CYS A 127 -13.11 -15.27 4.20
N ALA A 128 -13.17 -16.58 4.44
CA ALA A 128 -13.10 -17.61 3.40
C ALA A 128 -14.23 -17.54 2.37
N MET A 129 -15.37 -16.96 2.72
CA MET A 129 -16.51 -16.81 1.83
C MET A 129 -16.32 -15.70 0.79
N GLY A 130 -15.30 -15.85 -0.08
CA GLY A 130 -15.05 -14.92 -1.17
C GLY A 130 -14.62 -13.52 -0.75
N LYS A 131 -14.11 -13.37 0.48
CA LYS A 131 -13.67 -12.08 1.04
C LYS A 131 -14.77 -11.00 1.00
N MET A 132 -16.01 -11.39 1.24
CA MET A 132 -17.15 -10.46 1.36
C MET A 132 -16.90 -9.42 2.44
N ILE A 133 -16.32 -9.85 3.56
CA ILE A 133 -15.76 -9.00 4.60
C ILE A 133 -14.24 -9.10 4.49
N ALA A 134 -13.60 -8.02 4.12
CA ALA A 134 -12.17 -7.97 3.87
C ALA A 134 -11.54 -6.76 4.54
N GLY A 135 -10.26 -6.91 4.90
CA GLY A 135 -9.38 -5.83 5.28
C GLY A 135 -8.23 -5.70 4.30
N THR A 136 -7.43 -4.68 4.51
CA THR A 136 -6.31 -4.36 3.62
C THR A 136 -5.11 -3.93 4.45
N PHE A 137 -3.95 -4.48 4.12
CA PHE A 137 -2.65 -3.94 4.53
C PHE A 137 -2.03 -3.20 3.36
N VAL A 138 -1.42 -2.06 3.63
CA VAL A 138 -0.58 -1.33 2.68
C VAL A 138 0.86 -1.53 3.12
N VAL A 139 1.65 -2.22 2.31
CA VAL A 139 3.04 -2.58 2.61
C VAL A 139 3.97 -1.65 1.84
N GLU A 140 4.82 -0.93 2.54
CA GLU A 140 5.85 -0.02 2.01
C GLU A 140 7.26 -0.59 2.10
#